data_7090c8aaeaf0bde9ab7843093c50daef
#
_entry.id   7090c8aaeaf0bde9ab7843093c50daef
#
_cell.length_a   1.000
_cell.length_b   1.000
_cell.length_c   1.000
_cell.angle_alpha   90.00
_cell.angle_beta   90.00
_cell.angle_gamma   90.00
#
_symmetry.space_group_name_H-M   'P 1'
#
loop_
_entity.id
_entity.type
_entity.pdbx_description
1 polymer ?
#
loop_
_entity_poly.entity_id
_entity_poly.type
_entity_poly.pdbx_seq_one_letter_code
_entity_poly.pdbx_strand_id
1 'polypeptide(L)'
;MGLNLDHNMRLLPELYIENSNDEKYVNGGIYIINPEILNREKFETDKFYSLENDIFPIINKKEALIYACLFENKFIDIGVPEDYYLAQKILL
;
A
#
# COMPACT_ATOMS: atom_id res chain seq x y z
N MET A 1 7.74 -4.88 6.36
CA MET A 1 7.29 -3.52 6.72
C MET A 1 5.78 -3.46 6.70
N GLY A 2 5.18 -3.23 7.85
CA GLY A 2 3.73 -3.21 8.00
C GLY A 2 3.14 -1.83 7.74
N LEU A 3 1.83 -1.79 7.45
CA LEU A 3 1.11 -0.54 7.31
C LEU A 3 0.75 0.03 8.69
N ASN A 4 0.89 1.32 8.84
CA ASN A 4 0.57 2.04 10.06
C ASN A 4 -0.86 2.59 9.97
N LEU A 5 -1.81 1.84 10.50
CA LEU A 5 -3.24 2.14 10.38
C LEU A 5 -3.84 2.53 11.73
N ASP A 6 -4.80 3.45 11.72
CA ASP A 6 -5.61 3.72 12.89
C ASP A 6 -6.75 2.69 13.03
N HIS A 7 -7.56 2.81 14.07
CA HIS A 7 -8.64 1.86 14.32
C HIS A 7 -9.77 1.92 13.29
N ASN A 8 -9.81 2.95 12.45
CA ASN A 8 -10.75 3.10 11.35
C ASN A 8 -10.17 2.66 10.00
N MET A 9 -9.02 2.00 10.01
CA MET A 9 -8.31 1.54 8.82
C MET A 9 -7.80 2.67 7.92
N ARG A 10 -7.59 3.86 8.50
CA ARG A 10 -6.93 4.97 7.80
C ARG A 10 -5.42 4.84 7.96
N LEU A 11 -4.70 5.11 6.88
CA LEU A 11 -3.25 5.13 6.93
C LEU A 11 -2.79 6.39 7.66
N LEU A 12 -1.96 6.23 8.69
CA LEU A 12 -1.43 7.34 9.46
C LEU A 12 -0.32 8.06 8.67
N PRO A 13 0.01 9.33 9.03
CA PRO A 13 1.08 10.07 8.34
C PRO A 13 2.41 9.33 8.31
N GLU A 14 2.73 8.59 9.36
CA GLU A 14 3.85 7.66 9.39
C GLU A 14 3.41 6.36 8.75
N LEU A 15 3.51 6.27 7.44
CA LEU A 15 2.84 5.26 6.62
C LEU A 15 3.17 3.81 7.00
N TYR A 16 4.38 3.55 7.47
CA TYR A 16 4.88 2.19 7.66
C TYR A 16 5.45 1.98 9.05
N ILE A 17 5.24 0.76 9.56
CA ILE A 17 5.81 0.30 10.81
C ILE A 17 6.91 -0.71 10.48
N GLU A 18 8.12 -0.51 11.04
CA GLU A 18 9.25 -1.41 10.80
C GLU A 18 9.39 -2.49 11.86
N ASN A 19 8.72 -2.33 13.00
CA ASN A 19 8.81 -3.29 14.08
C ASN A 19 7.95 -4.51 13.76
N SER A 20 8.58 -5.67 13.65
CA SER A 20 7.93 -6.91 13.25
C SER A 20 6.80 -7.37 14.18
N ASN A 21 6.85 -7.00 15.48
CA ASN A 21 5.83 -7.42 16.42
C ASN A 21 4.50 -6.72 16.22
N ASP A 22 4.50 -5.55 15.57
CA ASP A 22 3.31 -4.75 15.33
C ASP A 22 2.85 -4.81 13.87
N GLU A 23 3.54 -5.57 13.04
CA GLU A 23 3.19 -5.70 11.62
C GLU A 23 2.03 -6.68 11.44
N LYS A 24 0.80 -6.17 11.53
CA LYS A 24 -0.41 -6.97 11.32
C LYS A 24 -0.84 -7.00 9.86
N TYR A 25 -0.63 -5.93 9.13
CA TYR A 25 -1.11 -5.77 7.77
C TYR A 25 0.02 -5.32 6.87
N VAL A 26 0.06 -5.86 5.66
CA VAL A 26 1.04 -5.48 4.65
C VAL A 26 0.32 -5.00 3.40
N ASN A 27 1.03 -4.21 2.59
CA ASN A 27 0.49 -3.69 1.35
C ASN A 27 0.40 -4.82 0.31
N GLY A 28 -0.81 -5.10 -0.17
CA GLY A 28 -1.05 -6.13 -1.18
C GLY A 28 -0.81 -5.67 -2.60
N GLY A 29 -0.50 -4.38 -2.81
CA GLY A 29 -0.21 -3.86 -4.13
C GLY A 29 -1.44 -3.61 -5.02
N ILE A 30 -2.63 -3.62 -4.46
CA ILE A 30 -3.87 -3.37 -5.20
C ILE A 30 -4.49 -2.08 -4.69
N TYR A 31 -4.81 -1.15 -5.60
CA TYR A 31 -5.28 0.17 -5.24
C TYR A 31 -6.48 0.59 -6.07
N ILE A 32 -7.38 1.35 -5.44
CA ILE A 32 -8.44 2.10 -6.12
C ILE A 32 -8.20 3.56 -5.80
N ILE A 33 -8.00 4.38 -6.84
CA ILE A 33 -7.59 5.76 -6.67
C ILE A 33 -8.59 6.68 -7.37
N ASN A 34 -9.02 7.74 -6.65
CA ASN A 34 -9.76 8.82 -7.28
C ASN A 34 -8.77 9.74 -8.02
N PRO A 35 -8.85 9.85 -9.35
CA PRO A 35 -7.90 10.66 -10.12
C PRO A 35 -7.86 12.13 -9.72
N GLU A 36 -8.95 12.66 -9.19
CA GLU A 36 -9.00 14.07 -8.77
C GLU A 36 -7.98 14.39 -7.69
N ILE A 37 -7.65 13.43 -6.85
CA ILE A 37 -6.64 13.62 -5.81
C ILE A 37 -5.28 13.90 -6.44
N LEU A 38 -4.94 13.19 -7.50
CA LEU A 38 -3.68 13.39 -8.22
C LEU A 38 -3.61 14.77 -8.88
N ASN A 39 -4.74 15.24 -9.41
CA ASN A 39 -4.81 16.56 -10.02
C ASN A 39 -4.67 17.69 -9.00
N ARG A 40 -5.19 17.50 -7.81
CA ARG A 40 -5.08 18.49 -6.73
C ARG A 40 -3.63 18.74 -6.32
N GLU A 41 -2.81 17.73 -6.32
CA GLU A 41 -1.42 17.82 -5.87
C GLU A 41 -0.45 18.23 -6.98
N LYS A 42 -0.94 18.40 -8.21
CA LYS A 42 -0.16 18.94 -9.34
C LYS A 42 1.15 18.20 -9.62
N PHE A 43 1.07 16.90 -9.72
CA PHE A 43 2.24 16.11 -10.13
C PHE A 43 2.65 16.45 -11.56
N GLU A 44 3.96 16.46 -11.79
CA GLU A 44 4.51 16.75 -13.13
C GLU A 44 4.30 15.56 -14.06
N THR A 45 3.83 15.83 -15.28
CA THR A 45 3.48 14.76 -16.25
C THR A 45 4.68 14.04 -16.82
N ASP A 46 5.86 14.67 -16.83
CA ASP A 46 7.08 14.11 -17.44
C ASP A 46 7.98 13.39 -16.44
N LYS A 47 7.55 13.26 -15.19
CA LYS A 47 8.32 12.56 -14.16
C LYS A 47 7.71 11.22 -13.81
N PHE A 48 8.59 10.30 -13.44
CA PHE A 48 8.16 9.04 -12.82
C PHE A 48 8.00 9.21 -11.32
N TYR A 49 6.92 8.69 -10.79
CA TYR A 49 6.63 8.71 -9.36
C TYR A 49 6.38 7.31 -8.87
N SER A 50 6.96 6.97 -7.73
CA SER A 50 6.56 5.78 -6.99
C SER A 50 5.25 6.06 -6.28
N LEU A 51 4.25 5.23 -6.49
CA LEU A 51 2.96 5.38 -5.80
C LEU A 51 3.15 5.35 -4.28
N GLU A 52 3.95 4.43 -3.79
CA GLU A 52 4.14 4.20 -2.37
C GLU A 52 5.14 5.16 -1.73
N ASN A 53 6.21 5.50 -2.44
CA ASN A 53 7.28 6.31 -1.88
C ASN A 53 7.11 7.81 -2.12
N ASP A 54 6.45 8.20 -3.22
CA ASP A 54 6.30 9.60 -3.59
C ASP A 54 4.88 10.12 -3.45
N ILE A 55 3.91 9.39 -4.01
CA ILE A 55 2.53 9.87 -4.10
C ILE A 55 1.78 9.74 -2.77
N PHE A 56 1.81 8.56 -2.16
CA PHE A 56 1.08 8.33 -0.91
C PHE A 56 1.52 9.29 0.21
N PRO A 57 2.82 9.54 0.43
CA PRO A 57 3.22 10.50 1.46
C PRO A 57 2.66 11.91 1.22
N ILE A 58 2.61 12.33 -0.04
CA ILE A 58 2.12 13.67 -0.38
C ILE A 58 0.61 13.78 -0.16
N ILE A 59 -0.18 12.83 -0.68
CA ILE A 59 -1.63 12.91 -0.56
C ILE A 59 -2.14 12.63 0.84
N ASN A 60 -1.38 11.93 1.66
CA ASN A 60 -1.76 11.58 3.02
C ASN A 60 -1.24 12.55 4.08
N LYS A 61 -0.46 13.54 3.68
CA LYS A 61 0.26 14.43 4.60
C LYS A 61 -0.66 15.35 5.39
N LYS A 62 -1.63 15.96 4.71
CA LYS A 62 -2.54 16.94 5.31
C LYS A 62 -3.79 16.32 5.88
N GLU A 63 -4.31 15.30 5.21
CA GLU A 63 -5.52 14.60 5.57
C GLU A 63 -5.28 13.11 5.38
N ALA A 64 -5.81 12.29 6.25
CA ALA A 64 -5.72 10.84 6.11
C ALA A 64 -6.68 10.39 5.02
N LEU A 65 -6.27 10.50 3.77
CA LEU A 65 -7.08 10.19 2.59
C LEU A 65 -6.93 8.75 2.11
N ILE A 66 -6.05 7.97 2.71
CA ILE A 66 -5.79 6.60 2.32
C ILE A 66 -6.40 5.66 3.34
N TYR A 67 -7.29 4.79 2.86
CA TYR A 67 -7.93 3.77 3.66
C TYR A 67 -7.47 2.39 3.21
N ALA A 68 -7.35 1.48 4.16
CA ALA A 68 -7.03 0.10 3.87
C ALA A 68 -8.29 -0.74 3.79
N CYS A 69 -8.34 -1.63 2.80
CA CYS A 69 -9.35 -2.66 2.70
C CYS A 69 -8.70 -4.00 3.00
N LEU A 70 -9.18 -4.66 4.05
CA LEU A 70 -8.55 -5.87 4.56
C LEU A 70 -8.98 -7.10 3.76
N PHE A 71 -8.02 -7.88 3.35
CA PHE A 71 -8.24 -9.19 2.75
C PHE A 71 -7.56 -10.27 3.58
N GLU A 72 -8.31 -11.31 3.91
CA GLU A 72 -7.79 -12.46 4.65
C GLU A 72 -7.63 -13.68 3.77
N ASN A 73 -7.78 -13.52 2.47
CA ASN A 73 -7.65 -14.60 1.51
C ASN A 73 -6.19 -14.95 1.26
N LYS A 74 -5.99 -16.01 0.51
CA LYS A 74 -4.65 -16.44 0.12
C LYS A 74 -3.94 -15.36 -0.67
N PHE A 75 -2.72 -15.02 -0.26
CA PHE A 75 -1.91 -14.00 -0.90
C PHE A 75 -0.45 -14.44 -0.91
N ILE A 76 0.20 -14.23 -2.04
CA ILE A 76 1.64 -14.45 -2.15
C ILE A 76 2.23 -13.48 -3.17
N ASP A 77 3.37 -12.90 -2.84
CA ASP A 77 4.15 -12.07 -3.75
C ASP A 77 5.11 -12.95 -4.53
N ILE A 78 4.94 -13.01 -5.84
CA ILE A 78 5.73 -13.89 -6.71
C ILE A 78 6.98 -13.19 -7.28
N GLY A 79 7.55 -12.24 -6.53
CA GLY A 79 8.74 -11.51 -6.96
C GLY A 79 10.01 -12.36 -7.07
N VAL A 80 10.03 -13.57 -6.50
CA VAL A 80 11.14 -14.52 -6.60
C VAL A 80 10.65 -15.87 -7.10
N PRO A 81 11.52 -16.68 -7.74
CA PRO A 81 11.12 -17.96 -8.33
C PRO A 81 10.48 -18.95 -7.36
N GLU A 82 10.98 -19.03 -6.13
CA GLU A 82 10.41 -19.93 -5.11
C GLU A 82 8.95 -19.60 -4.83
N ASP A 83 8.63 -18.32 -4.76
CA ASP A 83 7.27 -17.87 -4.49
C ASP A 83 6.35 -18.13 -5.68
N TYR A 84 6.86 -18.07 -6.88
CA TYR A 84 6.09 -18.42 -8.08
C TYR A 84 5.62 -19.87 -8.02
N TYR A 85 6.50 -20.80 -7.69
CA TYR A 85 6.14 -22.21 -7.57
C TYR A 85 5.23 -22.46 -6.38
N LEU A 86 5.48 -21.78 -5.27
CA LEU A 86 4.63 -21.89 -4.08
C LEU A 86 3.22 -21.38 -4.37
N ALA A 87 3.09 -20.31 -5.16
CA ALA A 87 1.79 -19.74 -5.51
C ALA A 87 0.90 -20.76 -6.23
N GLN A 88 1.47 -21.61 -7.08
CA GLN A 88 0.72 -22.65 -7.77
C GLN A 88 0.09 -23.65 -6.80
N LYS A 89 0.76 -23.93 -5.69
CA LYS A 89 0.23 -24.84 -4.66
C LYS A 89 -0.80 -24.19 -3.76
N ILE A 90 -0.64 -22.90 -3.47
CA ILE A 90 -1.50 -22.18 -2.54
C ILE A 90 -2.79 -21.71 -3.22
N LEU A 91 -2.67 -21.15 -4.44
CA LEU A 91 -3.78 -20.51 -5.13
C LEU A 91 -4.60 -21.42 -6.02
N LEU A 92 -4.00 -22.51 -6.47
CA LEU A 92 -4.67 -23.51 -7.32
C LEU A 92 -4.95 -24.78 -6.52
#